data_0216e6879584bd5a0d4eba7b7a8ff91e
#
_entry.id   0216e6879584bd5a0d4eba7b7a8ff91e
#
_cell.length_a   1.000
_cell.length_b   1.000
_cell.length_c   1.000
_cell.angle_alpha   90.00
_cell.angle_beta   90.00
_cell.angle_gamma   90.00
#
_symmetry.space_group_name_H-M   'P 1'
#
loop_
_entity.id
_entity.type
_entity.pdbx_description
1 polymer ?
#
loop_
_entity_poly.entity_id
_entity_poly.type
_entity_poly.pdbx_seq_one_letter_code
_entity_poly.pdbx_strand_id
1 'polypeptide(L)'
;KVLLAKTLQANCPTLVQNDRKINLVNAYHPVLFLTNKQQGQKTIPFQCQFDSRNRIMVISGPNAGGKSITLKTIGLLQIMLQCGLFITAHPKSEMSIIQNIFGDIGDNQSIEDGLSTYSSRLLKMKYFLQHADSNSLFLIDEFGTGSDPDMGGALAEVILNKLNEKQSIGVVTTHFTNLKLLANHQEGIFNACMLFNSKSLKPLYQLQLGEPGSSFTFEVANKTGLDKELIQAAKGKLSKEKVKMDKLLNQLQLEKNNLEKLKR
;
A
#
# COMPACT_ATOMS: atom_id res chain seq x y z
N LYS A 1 -24.85 15.99 3.49
CA LYS A 1 -23.53 15.76 4.11
C LYS A 1 -23.67 15.16 5.52
N VAL A 2 -24.49 15.73 6.42
CA VAL A 2 -24.66 15.26 7.81
C VAL A 2 -25.18 13.84 7.89
N LEU A 3 -26.18 13.46 7.09
CA LEU A 3 -26.72 12.10 7.08
C LEU A 3 -25.63 11.09 6.65
N LEU A 4 -24.89 11.40 5.59
CA LEU A 4 -23.77 10.57 5.13
C LEU A 4 -22.71 10.39 6.23
N ALA A 5 -22.34 11.47 6.91
CA ALA A 5 -21.36 11.41 8.00
C ALA A 5 -21.83 10.51 9.15
N LYS A 6 -23.09 10.60 9.55
CA LYS A 6 -23.70 9.71 10.58
C LYS A 6 -23.68 8.25 10.12
N THR A 7 -24.08 7.98 8.88
CA THR A 7 -24.13 6.62 8.32
C THR A 7 -22.73 5.98 8.27
N LEU A 8 -21.73 6.76 7.87
CA LEU A 8 -20.34 6.35 7.75
C LEU A 8 -19.54 6.42 9.06
N GLN A 9 -20.11 6.96 10.15
CA GLN A 9 -19.39 7.29 11.39
C GLN A 9 -18.15 8.17 11.10
N ALA A 10 -18.32 9.10 10.17
CA ALA A 10 -17.25 9.96 9.69
C ALA A 10 -17.09 11.19 10.61
N ASN A 11 -15.87 11.68 10.70
CA ASN A 11 -15.50 12.80 11.55
C ASN A 11 -14.75 13.87 10.73
N CYS A 12 -14.66 15.08 11.29
CA CYS A 12 -13.83 16.14 10.75
C CYS A 12 -12.41 16.01 11.31
N PRO A 13 -11.39 15.80 10.47
CA PRO A 13 -9.99 15.84 10.94
C PRO A 13 -9.55 17.27 11.19
N THR A 14 -8.43 17.43 11.90
CA THR A 14 -7.77 18.74 12.04
C THR A 14 -7.09 19.09 10.72
N LEU A 15 -7.40 20.29 10.18
CA LEU A 15 -6.70 20.82 9.00
C LEU A 15 -5.38 21.45 9.41
N VAL A 16 -4.29 21.02 8.78
CA VAL A 16 -2.94 21.55 8.97
C VAL A 16 -2.59 22.46 7.79
N GLN A 17 -2.26 23.73 8.05
CA GLN A 17 -2.05 24.73 7.00
C GLN A 17 -0.58 24.88 6.59
N ASN A 18 0.35 24.81 7.53
CA ASN A 18 1.76 25.16 7.32
C ASN A 18 2.70 23.94 7.25
N ASP A 19 2.17 22.76 7.34
CA ASP A 19 2.94 21.51 7.29
C ASP A 19 2.25 20.52 6.35
N ARG A 20 3.04 19.81 5.57
CA ARG A 20 2.52 18.76 4.66
C ARG A 20 2.39 17.47 5.43
N LYS A 21 1.22 17.26 6.01
CA LYS A 21 0.97 16.14 6.91
C LYS A 21 -0.32 15.41 6.52
N ILE A 22 -0.23 14.12 6.50
CA ILE A 22 -1.39 13.21 6.48
C ILE A 22 -1.17 12.25 7.64
N ASN A 23 -1.93 12.41 8.71
CA ASN A 23 -1.93 11.52 9.87
C ASN A 23 -3.34 10.94 10.03
N LEU A 24 -3.52 9.72 9.60
CA LEU A 24 -4.79 9.01 9.68
C LEU A 24 -4.77 8.05 10.87
N VAL A 25 -5.69 8.25 11.80
CA VAL A 25 -5.88 7.43 13.00
C VAL A 25 -7.17 6.64 12.84
N ASN A 26 -7.12 5.32 12.96
CA ASN A 26 -8.26 4.42 12.83
C ASN A 26 -9.10 4.68 11.56
N ALA A 27 -8.41 4.83 10.44
CA ALA A 27 -9.03 5.09 9.14
C ALA A 27 -9.56 3.80 8.50
N TYR A 28 -10.65 3.90 7.77
CA TYR A 28 -11.23 2.78 7.03
C TYR A 28 -11.92 3.22 5.75
N HIS A 29 -12.03 2.29 4.81
CA HIS A 29 -12.66 2.56 3.52
C HIS A 29 -14.18 2.72 3.68
N PRO A 30 -14.78 3.85 3.30
CA PRO A 30 -16.19 4.14 3.58
C PRO A 30 -17.15 3.13 2.93
N VAL A 31 -16.91 2.75 1.66
CA VAL A 31 -17.77 1.78 0.97
C VAL A 31 -17.62 0.39 1.57
N LEU A 32 -16.37 -0.05 1.86
CA LEU A 32 -16.13 -1.33 2.52
C LEU A 32 -16.81 -1.40 3.90
N PHE A 33 -16.79 -0.31 4.65
CA PHE A 33 -17.48 -0.22 5.93
C PHE A 33 -18.99 -0.47 5.79
N LEU A 34 -19.64 0.14 4.79
CA LEU A 34 -21.06 -0.07 4.55
C LEU A 34 -21.36 -1.51 4.14
N THR A 35 -20.58 -2.07 3.23
CA THR A 35 -20.74 -3.46 2.78
C THR A 35 -20.58 -4.45 3.94
N ASN A 36 -19.51 -4.30 4.73
CA ASN A 36 -19.25 -5.15 5.88
C ASN A 36 -20.36 -5.02 6.95
N LYS A 37 -20.84 -3.79 7.19
CA LYS A 37 -21.93 -3.53 8.13
C LYS A 37 -23.22 -4.25 7.71
N GLN A 38 -23.55 -4.24 6.41
CA GLN A 38 -24.70 -4.97 5.89
C GLN A 38 -24.55 -6.49 6.04
N GLN A 39 -23.32 -6.99 5.97
CA GLN A 39 -22.99 -8.42 6.10
C GLN A 39 -22.74 -8.85 7.56
N GLY A 40 -22.88 -7.94 8.53
CA GLY A 40 -22.56 -8.23 9.94
C GLY A 40 -21.07 -8.46 10.21
N GLN A 41 -20.19 -8.02 9.29
CA GLN A 41 -18.75 -8.16 9.40
C GLN A 41 -18.09 -6.90 9.97
N LYS A 42 -16.97 -7.09 10.66
CA LYS A 42 -16.19 -5.97 11.21
C LYS A 42 -15.20 -5.45 10.17
N THR A 43 -15.17 -4.14 9.96
CA THR A 43 -14.12 -3.48 9.19
C THR A 43 -12.91 -3.22 10.10
N ILE A 44 -11.74 -3.62 9.66
CA ILE A 44 -10.48 -3.41 10.39
C ILE A 44 -9.92 -2.04 10.01
N PRO A 45 -9.79 -1.10 10.96
CA PRO A 45 -9.19 0.19 10.69
C PRO A 45 -7.67 0.09 10.64
N PHE A 46 -7.03 1.06 9.97
CA PHE A 46 -5.58 1.21 9.94
C PHE A 46 -5.17 2.60 10.38
N GLN A 47 -3.87 2.78 10.61
CA GLN A 47 -3.27 4.09 10.87
C GLN A 47 -2.03 4.26 9.99
N CYS A 48 -1.79 5.48 9.54
CA CYS A 48 -0.58 5.85 8.81
C CYS A 48 -0.27 7.33 9.01
N GLN A 49 1.01 7.66 8.87
CA GLN A 49 1.48 9.03 8.99
C GLN A 49 2.47 9.34 7.88
N PHE A 50 2.26 10.49 7.24
CA PHE A 50 3.16 11.10 6.28
C PHE A 50 3.56 12.48 6.80
N ASP A 51 4.84 12.78 6.72
CA ASP A 51 5.45 14.03 7.15
C ASP A 51 6.68 14.36 6.29
N SER A 52 7.46 15.36 6.66
CA SER A 52 8.67 15.76 5.93
C SER A 52 9.74 14.66 5.83
N ARG A 53 9.77 13.71 6.76
CA ARG A 53 10.75 12.61 6.80
C ARG A 53 10.22 11.32 6.17
N ASN A 54 8.93 11.05 6.31
CA ASN A 54 8.26 9.85 5.82
C ASN A 54 7.22 10.23 4.78
N ARG A 55 7.64 10.36 3.52
CA ARG A 55 6.80 10.89 2.45
C ARG A 55 6.16 9.81 1.58
N ILE A 56 6.90 8.75 1.29
CA ILE A 56 6.45 7.70 0.36
C ILE A 56 6.36 6.37 1.09
N MET A 57 5.16 5.81 1.14
CA MET A 57 4.89 4.51 1.74
C MET A 57 4.90 3.41 0.68
N VAL A 58 5.76 2.41 0.85
CA VAL A 58 5.82 1.21 0.03
C VAL A 58 5.10 0.07 0.75
N ILE A 59 3.89 -0.26 0.31
CA ILE A 59 3.07 -1.31 0.92
C ILE A 59 3.35 -2.65 0.22
N SER A 60 3.75 -3.65 1.00
CA SER A 60 4.00 -5.01 0.52
C SER A 60 3.20 -6.06 1.29
N GLY A 61 3.28 -7.32 0.87
CA GLY A 61 2.54 -8.42 1.47
C GLY A 61 1.67 -9.18 0.45
N PRO A 62 0.88 -10.17 0.89
CA PRO A 62 0.08 -11.02 0.00
C PRO A 62 -1.02 -10.24 -0.73
N ASN A 63 -1.46 -10.71 -1.92
CA ASN A 63 -2.45 -10.02 -2.75
C ASN A 63 -3.78 -9.80 -2.05
N ALA A 64 -4.29 -10.79 -1.35
CA ALA A 64 -5.54 -10.68 -0.61
C ALA A 64 -5.42 -9.92 0.73
N GLY A 65 -4.25 -9.34 1.05
CA GLY A 65 -3.97 -8.69 2.33
C GLY A 65 -4.64 -7.34 2.56
N GLY A 66 -5.15 -6.69 1.50
CA GLY A 66 -5.79 -5.38 1.59
C GLY A 66 -4.89 -4.20 1.18
N LYS A 67 -3.76 -4.43 0.49
CA LYS A 67 -2.83 -3.38 0.00
C LYS A 67 -3.56 -2.29 -0.81
N SER A 68 -4.24 -2.71 -1.88
CA SER A 68 -4.96 -1.80 -2.79
C SER A 68 -6.11 -1.06 -2.08
N ILE A 69 -6.78 -1.70 -1.13
CA ILE A 69 -7.84 -1.06 -0.34
C ILE A 69 -7.25 0.02 0.57
N THR A 70 -6.11 -0.22 1.20
CA THR A 70 -5.43 0.78 2.04
C THR A 70 -5.01 1.99 1.21
N LEU A 71 -4.37 1.75 0.06
CA LEU A 71 -3.98 2.79 -0.89
C LEU A 71 -5.19 3.61 -1.36
N LYS A 72 -6.25 2.94 -1.82
CA LYS A 72 -7.52 3.57 -2.25
C LYS A 72 -8.16 4.38 -1.13
N THR A 73 -8.11 3.88 0.11
CA THR A 73 -8.67 4.59 1.26
C THR A 73 -7.95 5.91 1.50
N ILE A 74 -6.63 5.93 1.50
CA ILE A 74 -5.85 7.17 1.71
C ILE A 74 -6.24 8.22 0.67
N GLY A 75 -6.27 7.85 -0.62
CA GLY A 75 -6.66 8.77 -1.69
C GLY A 75 -8.12 9.24 -1.58
N LEU A 76 -9.04 8.32 -1.30
CA LEU A 76 -10.46 8.64 -1.19
C LEU A 76 -10.73 9.58 -0.01
N LEU A 77 -10.11 9.36 1.15
CA LEU A 77 -10.28 10.23 2.31
C LEU A 77 -9.71 11.63 2.05
N GLN A 78 -8.59 11.74 1.32
CA GLN A 78 -8.05 13.03 0.89
C GLN A 78 -9.02 13.78 -0.02
N ILE A 79 -9.61 13.10 -1.01
CA ILE A 79 -10.62 13.69 -1.91
C ILE A 79 -11.87 14.08 -1.14
N MET A 80 -12.37 13.21 -0.25
CA MET A 80 -13.54 13.52 0.59
C MET A 80 -13.33 14.79 1.40
N LEU A 81 -12.18 14.92 2.05
CA LEU A 81 -11.81 16.13 2.81
C LEU A 81 -11.88 17.37 1.91
N GLN A 82 -11.25 17.34 0.75
CA GLN A 82 -11.17 18.49 -0.18
C GLN A 82 -12.52 18.83 -0.83
N CYS A 83 -13.45 17.88 -0.88
CA CYS A 83 -14.86 18.11 -1.23
C CYS A 83 -15.69 18.65 -0.04
N GLY A 84 -15.09 18.91 1.11
CA GLY A 84 -15.77 19.37 2.33
C GLY A 84 -16.69 18.30 2.92
N LEU A 85 -16.35 17.02 2.77
CA LEU A 85 -17.00 15.89 3.42
C LEU A 85 -16.21 15.50 4.67
N PHE A 86 -16.90 14.94 5.66
CA PHE A 86 -16.26 14.26 6.77
C PHE A 86 -15.65 12.94 6.31
N ILE A 87 -14.56 12.53 6.94
CA ILE A 87 -13.80 11.33 6.57
C ILE A 87 -13.99 10.19 7.58
N THR A 88 -13.88 8.96 7.12
CA THR A 88 -13.97 7.76 7.96
C THR A 88 -12.66 7.50 8.68
N ALA A 89 -12.35 8.37 9.63
CA ALA A 89 -11.17 8.30 10.49
C ALA A 89 -11.49 8.88 11.87
N HIS A 90 -10.63 8.64 12.84
CA HIS A 90 -10.78 9.18 14.18
C HIS A 90 -10.60 10.72 14.18
N PRO A 91 -11.30 11.49 15.05
CA PRO A 91 -11.19 12.96 15.11
C PRO A 91 -9.77 13.50 15.36
N LYS A 92 -8.87 12.68 15.94
CA LYS A 92 -7.46 13.02 16.13
C LYS A 92 -6.62 12.96 14.84
N SER A 93 -7.24 12.64 13.71
CA SER A 93 -6.55 12.65 12.42
C SER A 93 -6.24 14.08 12.00
N GLU A 94 -5.10 14.27 11.34
CA GLU A 94 -4.62 15.56 10.85
C GLU A 94 -4.31 15.46 9.37
N MET A 95 -4.78 16.40 8.58
CA MET A 95 -4.58 16.36 7.13
C MET A 95 -4.36 17.75 6.57
N SER A 96 -3.46 17.85 5.61
CA SER A 96 -3.21 19.05 4.81
C SER A 96 -4.01 19.04 3.53
N ILE A 97 -4.24 20.19 2.92
CA ILE A 97 -4.78 20.30 1.57
C ILE A 97 -3.67 19.97 0.56
N ILE A 98 -3.95 19.10 -0.37
CA ILE A 98 -3.07 18.66 -1.45
C ILE A 98 -3.54 19.29 -2.76
N GLN A 99 -2.62 19.89 -3.52
CA GLN A 99 -3.00 20.55 -4.78
C GLN A 99 -3.22 19.57 -5.92
N ASN A 100 -2.35 18.57 -6.04
CA ASN A 100 -2.40 17.61 -7.13
C ASN A 100 -2.52 16.19 -6.59
N ILE A 101 -3.50 15.44 -7.08
CA ILE A 101 -3.67 14.02 -6.74
C ILE A 101 -3.56 13.21 -8.02
N PHE A 102 -2.54 12.34 -8.08
CA PHE A 102 -2.26 11.46 -9.21
C PHE A 102 -2.62 10.01 -8.84
N GLY A 103 -3.31 9.31 -9.71
CA GLY A 103 -3.72 7.92 -9.49
C GLY A 103 -3.39 7.00 -10.67
N ASP A 104 -2.72 5.89 -10.38
CA ASP A 104 -2.64 4.72 -11.26
C ASP A 104 -3.15 3.51 -10.47
N ILE A 105 -4.47 3.34 -10.48
CA ILE A 105 -5.19 2.38 -9.62
C ILE A 105 -6.12 1.54 -10.48
N GLY A 106 -5.98 0.21 -10.39
CA GLY A 106 -6.79 -0.76 -11.10
C GLY A 106 -6.20 -1.19 -12.45
N ASP A 107 -6.78 -2.24 -13.03
CA ASP A 107 -6.40 -2.77 -14.34
C ASP A 107 -7.07 -1.94 -15.44
N ASN A 108 -6.29 -1.15 -16.14
CA ASN A 108 -6.75 -0.48 -17.35
C ASN A 108 -6.80 -1.50 -18.50
N GLN A 109 -7.85 -2.29 -18.55
CA GLN A 109 -8.23 -3.08 -19.73
C GLN A 109 -9.13 -2.22 -20.64
N SER A 110 -8.70 -1.03 -21.04
CA SER A 110 -9.40 -0.30 -22.09
C SER A 110 -9.01 -0.90 -23.43
N ILE A 111 -9.95 -1.59 -24.06
CA ILE A 111 -9.85 -2.15 -25.41
C ILE A 111 -9.69 -1.03 -26.45
N GLU A 112 -9.99 0.22 -26.09
CA GLU A 112 -10.10 1.36 -27.00
C GLU A 112 -8.77 2.03 -27.40
N ASP A 113 -7.71 1.92 -26.60
CA ASP A 113 -6.49 2.72 -26.85
C ASP A 113 -5.36 2.01 -27.61
N GLY A 114 -5.47 0.73 -27.98
CA GLY A 114 -4.46 0.00 -28.77
C GLY A 114 -3.05 -0.06 -28.15
N LEU A 115 -2.85 0.58 -27.00
CA LEU A 115 -1.60 0.54 -26.26
C LEU A 115 -1.61 -0.65 -25.29
N SER A 116 -0.47 -1.33 -25.15
CA SER A 116 -0.34 -2.33 -24.11
C SER A 116 -0.56 -1.68 -22.73
N THR A 117 -1.12 -2.42 -21.79
CA THR A 117 -1.37 -1.97 -20.41
C THR A 117 -0.11 -1.34 -19.77
N TYR A 118 1.07 -1.87 -20.08
CA TYR A 118 2.34 -1.36 -19.59
C TYR A 118 2.71 0.01 -20.20
N SER A 119 2.52 0.19 -21.51
CA SER A 119 2.79 1.48 -22.17
C SER A 119 1.89 2.59 -21.64
N SER A 120 0.62 2.30 -21.38
CA SER A 120 -0.32 3.25 -20.77
C SER A 120 0.13 3.66 -19.36
N ARG A 121 0.63 2.71 -18.56
CA ARG A 121 1.21 3.00 -17.23
C ARG A 121 2.44 3.88 -17.32
N LEU A 122 3.35 3.62 -18.27
CA LEU A 122 4.54 4.45 -18.48
C LEU A 122 4.19 5.89 -18.87
N LEU A 123 3.16 6.10 -19.69
CA LEU A 123 2.68 7.44 -20.03
C LEU A 123 2.15 8.18 -18.79
N LYS A 124 1.42 7.49 -17.89
CA LYS A 124 1.01 8.07 -16.62
C LYS A 124 2.21 8.41 -15.74
N MET A 125 3.22 7.53 -15.65
CA MET A 125 4.44 7.80 -14.88
C MET A 125 5.19 9.01 -15.43
N LYS A 126 5.29 9.13 -16.76
CA LYS A 126 5.84 10.32 -17.42
C LYS A 126 5.08 11.58 -16.99
N TYR A 127 3.74 11.54 -17.00
CA TYR A 127 2.89 12.65 -16.57
C TYR A 127 3.12 13.00 -15.09
N PHE A 128 3.19 12.01 -14.20
CA PHE A 128 3.48 12.24 -12.78
C PHE A 128 4.84 12.90 -12.59
N LEU A 129 5.88 12.39 -13.28
CA LEU A 129 7.22 12.98 -13.22
C LEU A 129 7.28 14.43 -13.72
N GLN A 130 6.45 14.80 -14.66
CA GLN A 130 6.39 16.16 -15.20
C GLN A 130 5.65 17.13 -14.26
N HIS A 131 4.57 16.71 -13.61
CA HIS A 131 3.63 17.58 -12.93
C HIS A 131 3.61 17.44 -11.40
N ALA A 132 4.19 16.37 -10.85
CA ALA A 132 4.28 16.20 -9.40
C ALA A 132 5.29 17.18 -8.80
N ASP A 133 4.96 17.68 -7.64
CA ASP A 133 5.75 18.58 -6.81
C ASP A 133 5.58 18.25 -5.33
N SER A 134 6.05 19.10 -4.46
CA SER A 134 5.95 18.91 -3.02
C SER A 134 4.51 18.98 -2.49
N ASN A 135 3.55 19.55 -3.21
CA ASN A 135 2.12 19.61 -2.85
C ASN A 135 1.29 18.53 -3.55
N SER A 136 1.93 17.46 -3.95
CA SER A 136 1.31 16.36 -4.70
C SER A 136 1.19 15.10 -3.86
N LEU A 137 0.10 14.36 -4.07
CA LEU A 137 -0.12 12.99 -3.59
C LEU A 137 -0.20 12.06 -4.80
N PHE A 138 0.63 11.04 -4.86
CA PHE A 138 0.52 10.00 -5.88
C PHE A 138 0.16 8.62 -5.27
N LEU A 139 -0.64 7.86 -6.01
CA LEU A 139 -1.18 6.57 -5.62
C LEU A 139 -0.95 5.59 -6.76
N ILE A 140 -0.06 4.61 -6.59
CA ILE A 140 0.28 3.64 -7.64
C ILE A 140 0.08 2.23 -7.12
N ASP A 141 -0.88 1.51 -7.71
CA ASP A 141 -1.16 0.13 -7.34
C ASP A 141 -0.34 -0.84 -8.22
N GLU A 142 0.22 -1.88 -7.59
CA GLU A 142 1.06 -2.89 -8.24
C GLU A 142 2.22 -2.28 -9.07
N PHE A 143 2.97 -1.36 -8.45
CA PHE A 143 4.00 -0.59 -9.13
C PHE A 143 5.12 -1.48 -9.68
N GLY A 144 5.44 -1.29 -10.97
CA GLY A 144 6.45 -2.02 -11.74
C GLY A 144 5.92 -3.25 -12.50
N THR A 145 4.67 -3.68 -12.29
CA THR A 145 4.08 -4.83 -12.99
C THR A 145 3.70 -4.51 -14.45
N GLY A 146 3.54 -5.56 -15.25
CA GLY A 146 3.12 -5.46 -16.66
C GLY A 146 4.26 -5.57 -17.67
N SER A 147 5.50 -5.76 -17.21
CA SER A 147 6.71 -5.97 -18.02
C SER A 147 7.56 -7.09 -17.42
N ASP A 148 8.74 -7.33 -17.99
CA ASP A 148 9.77 -8.18 -17.40
C ASP A 148 10.04 -7.73 -15.95
N PRO A 149 10.06 -8.65 -14.97
CA PRO A 149 10.17 -8.29 -13.56
C PRO A 149 11.43 -7.52 -13.17
N ASP A 150 12.58 -7.85 -13.79
CA ASP A 150 13.84 -7.20 -13.44
C ASP A 150 13.92 -5.80 -14.07
N MET A 151 13.49 -5.66 -15.34
CA MET A 151 13.45 -4.36 -16.05
C MET A 151 12.36 -3.44 -15.46
N GLY A 152 11.16 -3.96 -15.24
CA GLY A 152 10.05 -3.21 -14.65
C GLY A 152 10.37 -2.76 -13.22
N GLY A 153 11.01 -3.63 -12.44
CA GLY A 153 11.47 -3.31 -11.09
C GLY A 153 12.53 -2.21 -11.06
N ALA A 154 13.54 -2.28 -11.94
CA ALA A 154 14.59 -1.26 -12.03
C ALA A 154 14.02 0.11 -12.45
N LEU A 155 13.14 0.14 -13.44
CA LEU A 155 12.50 1.38 -13.87
C LEU A 155 11.61 1.98 -12.77
N ALA A 156 10.84 1.15 -12.07
CA ALA A 156 10.00 1.58 -10.95
C ALA A 156 10.83 2.20 -9.82
N GLU A 157 12.00 1.65 -9.51
CA GLU A 157 12.93 2.17 -8.51
C GLU A 157 13.43 3.58 -8.88
N VAL A 158 13.86 3.78 -10.12
CA VAL A 158 14.33 5.09 -10.60
C VAL A 158 13.19 6.12 -10.58
N ILE A 159 11.99 5.75 -11.03
CA ILE A 159 10.81 6.62 -11.00
C ILE A 159 10.47 7.01 -9.56
N LEU A 160 10.47 6.05 -8.64
CA LEU A 160 10.16 6.31 -7.23
C LEU A 160 11.16 7.27 -6.58
N ASN A 161 12.45 7.12 -6.87
CA ASN A 161 13.50 8.04 -6.44
C ASN A 161 13.26 9.46 -6.99
N LYS A 162 12.90 9.59 -8.25
CA LYS A 162 12.60 10.90 -8.86
C LYS A 162 11.37 11.58 -8.22
N LEU A 163 10.33 10.84 -7.91
CA LEU A 163 9.17 11.36 -7.17
C LEU A 163 9.54 11.76 -5.72
N ASN A 164 10.46 11.02 -5.09
CA ASN A 164 11.00 11.36 -3.77
C ASN A 164 11.85 12.65 -3.79
N GLU A 165 12.69 12.84 -4.81
CA GLU A 165 13.45 14.08 -5.02
C GLU A 165 12.52 15.32 -5.14
N LYS A 166 11.33 15.15 -5.71
CA LYS A 166 10.29 16.19 -5.79
C LYS A 166 9.57 16.46 -4.47
N GLN A 167 9.92 15.74 -3.42
CA GLN A 167 9.31 15.88 -2.08
C GLN A 167 7.80 15.56 -2.06
N SER A 168 7.29 14.82 -3.03
CA SER A 168 5.88 14.44 -3.11
C SER A 168 5.51 13.42 -2.03
N ILE A 169 4.26 13.47 -1.55
CA ILE A 169 3.68 12.39 -0.75
C ILE A 169 3.21 11.28 -1.68
N GLY A 170 3.41 10.03 -1.30
CA GLY A 170 2.99 8.93 -2.15
C GLY A 170 2.69 7.63 -1.44
N VAL A 171 1.87 6.81 -2.06
CA VAL A 171 1.62 5.43 -1.65
C VAL A 171 1.77 4.53 -2.86
N VAL A 172 2.61 3.52 -2.75
CA VAL A 172 2.75 2.50 -3.77
C VAL A 172 2.53 1.11 -3.18
N THR A 173 1.87 0.24 -3.90
CA THR A 173 1.86 -1.19 -3.57
C THR A 173 2.78 -1.94 -4.51
N THR A 174 3.50 -2.93 -4.03
CA THR A 174 4.44 -3.67 -4.86
C THR A 174 4.71 -5.08 -4.35
N HIS A 175 5.13 -5.95 -5.27
CA HIS A 175 5.71 -7.26 -4.99
C HIS A 175 7.24 -7.27 -5.20
N PHE A 176 7.82 -6.23 -5.76
CA PHE A 176 9.24 -6.16 -6.10
C PHE A 176 10.12 -5.96 -4.88
N THR A 177 11.13 -6.84 -4.76
CA THR A 177 12.06 -6.84 -3.62
C THR A 177 12.95 -5.60 -3.61
N ASN A 178 13.39 -5.12 -4.79
CA ASN A 178 14.22 -3.92 -4.90
C ASN A 178 13.53 -2.67 -4.34
N LEU A 179 12.22 -2.48 -4.57
CA LEU A 179 11.48 -1.36 -3.98
C LEU A 179 11.36 -1.46 -2.46
N LYS A 180 11.23 -2.68 -1.92
CA LYS A 180 11.26 -2.92 -0.47
C LYS A 180 12.63 -2.59 0.13
N LEU A 181 13.71 -2.94 -0.57
CA LEU A 181 15.08 -2.63 -0.15
C LEU A 181 15.37 -1.13 -0.25
N LEU A 182 14.93 -0.48 -1.33
CA LEU A 182 15.03 0.97 -1.49
C LEU A 182 14.42 1.69 -0.27
N ALA A 183 13.25 1.29 0.17
CA ALA A 183 12.56 1.90 1.31
C ALA A 183 13.27 1.68 2.67
N ASN A 184 14.26 0.80 2.75
CA ASN A 184 15.09 0.64 3.95
C ASN A 184 16.29 1.58 3.99
N HIS A 185 16.74 2.08 2.84
CA HIS A 185 17.98 2.84 2.71
C HIS A 185 17.79 4.28 2.25
N GLN A 186 16.66 4.54 1.55
CA GLN A 186 16.40 5.85 0.98
C GLN A 186 15.58 6.71 1.94
N GLU A 187 16.14 7.82 2.38
CA GLU A 187 15.42 8.81 3.18
C GLU A 187 14.18 9.32 2.43
N GLY A 188 13.07 9.49 3.14
CA GLY A 188 11.80 9.91 2.58
C GLY A 188 10.90 8.77 2.12
N ILE A 189 11.43 7.55 1.96
CA ILE A 189 10.68 6.37 1.58
C ILE A 189 10.67 5.39 2.76
N PHE A 190 9.52 4.80 3.07
CA PHE A 190 9.41 3.85 4.17
C PHE A 190 8.54 2.66 3.82
N ASN A 191 8.86 1.53 4.43
CA ASN A 191 8.11 0.29 4.24
C ASN A 191 6.85 0.25 5.10
N ALA A 192 5.85 -0.44 4.57
CA ALA A 192 4.69 -0.93 5.30
C ALA A 192 4.30 -2.31 4.79
N CYS A 193 3.67 -3.11 5.63
CA CYS A 193 3.17 -4.41 5.21
C CYS A 193 1.76 -4.69 5.72
N MET A 194 1.03 -5.49 4.94
CA MET A 194 -0.23 -6.06 5.40
C MET A 194 0.05 -7.36 6.18
N LEU A 195 -0.41 -7.39 7.42
CA LEU A 195 -0.19 -8.55 8.29
C LEU A 195 -1.00 -9.76 7.82
N PHE A 196 -0.39 -10.92 7.96
CA PHE A 196 -0.93 -12.20 7.54
C PHE A 196 -0.73 -13.25 8.61
N ASN A 197 -1.74 -14.06 8.87
CA ASN A 197 -1.62 -15.16 9.80
C ASN A 197 -1.04 -16.38 9.09
N SER A 198 0.24 -16.66 9.29
CA SER A 198 0.96 -17.77 8.66
C SER A 198 0.42 -19.16 9.05
N LYS A 199 -0.19 -19.32 10.23
CA LYS A 199 -0.78 -20.58 10.68
C LYS A 199 -2.13 -20.86 10.00
N SER A 200 -3.02 -19.86 9.95
CA SER A 200 -4.33 -20.00 9.32
C SER A 200 -4.32 -19.67 7.82
N LEU A 201 -3.25 -19.05 7.32
CA LEU A 201 -3.13 -18.47 5.98
C LEU A 201 -4.30 -17.53 5.63
N LYS A 202 -4.72 -16.74 6.62
CA LYS A 202 -5.76 -15.72 6.43
C LYS A 202 -5.17 -14.33 6.58
N PRO A 203 -5.58 -13.35 5.76
CA PRO A 203 -5.20 -11.96 5.94
C PRO A 203 -5.77 -11.43 7.26
N LEU A 204 -4.99 -10.61 7.95
CA LEU A 204 -5.42 -9.92 9.16
C LEU A 204 -5.98 -8.53 8.84
N TYR A 205 -5.79 -8.04 7.63
CA TYR A 205 -6.19 -6.70 7.17
C TYR A 205 -5.63 -5.56 8.03
N GLN A 206 -4.53 -5.80 8.72
CA GLN A 206 -3.85 -4.83 9.57
C GLN A 206 -2.62 -4.30 8.85
N LEU A 207 -2.48 -2.97 8.80
CA LEU A 207 -1.30 -2.30 8.26
C LEU A 207 -0.25 -2.16 9.36
N GLN A 208 0.97 -2.61 9.08
CA GLN A 208 2.14 -2.47 9.94
C GLN A 208 3.14 -1.56 9.24
N LEU A 209 3.56 -0.47 9.91
CA LEU A 209 4.54 0.47 9.38
C LEU A 209 5.97 0.06 9.75
N GLY A 210 6.93 0.49 8.92
CA GLY A 210 8.37 0.37 9.16
C GLY A 210 9.01 -0.93 8.67
N GLU A 211 8.23 -1.89 8.16
CA GLU A 211 8.77 -3.18 7.74
C GLU A 211 8.21 -3.65 6.40
N PRO A 212 9.03 -4.29 5.55
CA PRO A 212 8.55 -4.93 4.34
C PRO A 212 7.84 -6.25 4.65
N GLY A 213 6.79 -6.55 3.89
CA GLY A 213 6.06 -7.81 3.99
C GLY A 213 6.60 -8.91 3.08
N SER A 214 6.42 -10.17 3.50
CA SER A 214 6.62 -11.34 2.66
C SER A 214 5.39 -11.64 1.81
N SER A 215 5.59 -12.39 0.72
CA SER A 215 4.51 -12.80 -0.18
C SER A 215 3.78 -14.07 0.29
N PHE A 216 4.37 -14.87 1.18
CA PHE A 216 3.87 -16.17 1.66
C PHE A 216 3.47 -17.15 0.54
N THR A 217 4.06 -17.02 -0.64
CA THR A 217 3.67 -17.79 -1.83
C THR A 217 3.81 -19.30 -1.63
N PHE A 218 4.92 -19.74 -1.04
CA PHE A 218 5.16 -21.19 -0.84
C PHE A 218 4.35 -21.75 0.33
N GLU A 219 4.08 -20.95 1.35
CA GLU A 219 3.22 -21.32 2.48
C GLU A 219 1.77 -21.51 2.01
N VAL A 220 1.30 -20.60 1.17
CA VAL A 220 -0.03 -20.72 0.54
C VAL A 220 -0.09 -21.93 -0.37
N ALA A 221 0.89 -22.13 -1.25
CA ALA A 221 0.96 -23.31 -2.15
C ALA A 221 0.95 -24.64 -1.37
N ASN A 222 1.71 -24.72 -0.26
CA ASN A 222 1.73 -25.90 0.58
C ASN A 222 0.35 -26.18 1.22
N LYS A 223 -0.35 -25.14 1.65
CA LYS A 223 -1.67 -25.31 2.29
C LYS A 223 -2.80 -25.60 1.31
N THR A 224 -2.70 -25.12 0.06
CA THR A 224 -3.65 -25.48 -1.00
C THR A 224 -3.53 -26.93 -1.46
N GLY A 225 -2.58 -27.69 -0.89
CA GLY A 225 -2.39 -29.10 -1.20
C GLY A 225 -1.49 -29.36 -2.41
N LEU A 226 -0.73 -28.34 -2.87
CA LEU A 226 0.25 -28.54 -3.92
C LEU A 226 1.36 -29.49 -3.42
N ASP A 227 1.78 -30.42 -4.28
CA ASP A 227 2.77 -31.44 -3.97
C ASP A 227 4.07 -30.81 -3.41
N LYS A 228 4.58 -31.37 -2.32
CA LYS A 228 5.80 -30.89 -1.67
C LYS A 228 7.03 -30.97 -2.56
N GLU A 229 7.08 -31.99 -3.46
CA GLU A 229 8.17 -32.15 -4.41
C GLU A 229 8.16 -31.02 -5.44
N LEU A 230 6.97 -30.62 -5.94
CA LEU A 230 6.83 -29.48 -6.83
C LEU A 230 7.23 -28.17 -6.16
N ILE A 231 6.85 -27.98 -4.90
CA ILE A 231 7.23 -26.79 -4.13
C ILE A 231 8.76 -26.74 -3.92
N GLN A 232 9.39 -27.86 -3.62
CA GLN A 232 10.84 -27.95 -3.47
C GLN A 232 11.57 -27.71 -4.79
N ALA A 233 11.07 -28.29 -5.89
CA ALA A 233 11.62 -28.03 -7.24
C ALA A 233 11.52 -26.54 -7.61
N ALA A 234 10.37 -25.90 -7.32
CA ALA A 234 10.19 -24.45 -7.55
C ALA A 234 11.16 -23.61 -6.72
N LYS A 235 11.35 -23.92 -5.43
CA LYS A 235 12.35 -23.28 -4.58
C LYS A 235 13.77 -23.40 -5.12
N GLY A 236 14.11 -24.56 -5.70
CA GLY A 236 15.40 -24.81 -6.34
C GLY A 236 15.67 -23.97 -7.59
N LYS A 237 14.63 -23.43 -8.24
CA LYS A 237 14.74 -22.52 -9.38
C LYS A 237 15.01 -21.06 -8.99
N LEU A 238 14.81 -20.68 -7.73
CA LEU A 238 15.08 -19.34 -7.25
C LEU A 238 16.54 -19.16 -6.87
N SER A 239 17.06 -17.93 -7.00
CA SER A 239 18.38 -17.62 -6.46
C SER A 239 18.41 -17.84 -4.94
N LYS A 240 19.53 -18.32 -4.43
CA LYS A 240 19.73 -18.55 -2.98
C LYS A 240 19.46 -17.29 -2.14
N GLU A 241 19.77 -16.15 -2.69
CA GLU A 241 19.57 -14.83 -2.05
C GLU A 241 18.07 -14.49 -1.92
N LYS A 242 17.28 -14.68 -2.98
CA LYS A 242 15.82 -14.48 -2.95
C LYS A 242 15.15 -15.38 -1.92
N VAL A 243 15.53 -16.67 -1.87
CA VAL A 243 14.99 -17.62 -0.89
C VAL A 243 15.38 -17.24 0.54
N LYS A 244 16.63 -16.81 0.75
CA LYS A 244 17.12 -16.38 2.07
C LYS A 244 16.41 -15.13 2.56
N MET A 245 16.23 -14.15 1.68
CA MET A 245 15.52 -12.90 1.99
C MET A 245 14.06 -13.17 2.37
N ASP A 246 13.33 -13.95 1.57
CA ASP A 246 11.92 -14.26 1.86
C ASP A 246 11.76 -15.01 3.19
N LYS A 247 12.65 -15.97 3.50
CA LYS A 247 12.68 -16.63 4.79
C LYS A 247 12.91 -15.67 5.95
N LEU A 248 13.84 -14.74 5.80
CA LEU A 248 14.16 -13.76 6.84
C LEU A 248 12.97 -12.82 7.11
N LEU A 249 12.33 -12.32 6.06
CA LEU A 249 11.12 -11.49 6.16
C LEU A 249 9.97 -12.25 6.84
N ASN A 250 9.77 -13.52 6.50
CA ASN A 250 8.78 -14.39 7.14
C ASN A 250 9.07 -14.58 8.64
N GLN A 251 10.32 -14.82 9.01
CA GLN A 251 10.71 -14.99 10.42
C GLN A 251 10.49 -13.70 11.21
N LEU A 252 10.95 -12.56 10.71
CA LEU A 252 10.75 -11.25 11.35
C LEU A 252 9.26 -10.97 11.59
N GLN A 253 8.42 -11.24 10.61
CA GLN A 253 6.98 -11.03 10.72
C GLN A 253 6.33 -11.98 11.75
N LEU A 254 6.81 -13.23 11.85
CA LEU A 254 6.37 -14.19 12.85
C LEU A 254 6.75 -13.79 14.27
N GLU A 255 8.00 -13.40 14.50
CA GLU A 255 8.49 -12.97 15.80
C GLU A 255 7.73 -11.74 16.30
N LYS A 256 7.51 -10.77 15.42
CA LYS A 256 6.75 -9.57 15.77
C LYS A 256 5.30 -9.84 16.09
N ASN A 257 4.63 -10.68 15.30
CA ASN A 257 3.26 -11.13 15.61
C ASN A 257 3.17 -11.81 16.99
N ASN A 258 4.21 -12.53 17.39
CA ASN A 258 4.28 -13.15 18.71
C ASN A 258 4.52 -12.10 19.83
N LEU A 259 5.40 -11.13 19.60
CA LEU A 259 5.65 -10.04 20.54
C LEU A 259 4.42 -9.15 20.76
N GLU A 260 3.65 -8.85 19.73
CA GLU A 260 2.40 -8.10 19.85
C GLU A 260 1.31 -8.85 20.62
N LYS A 261 1.29 -10.19 20.52
CA LYS A 261 0.38 -11.01 21.34
C LYS A 261 0.77 -11.05 22.81
N LEU A 262 2.06 -10.94 23.13
CA LEU A 262 2.56 -10.90 24.52
C LEU A 262 2.36 -9.53 25.19
N LYS A 263 2.16 -8.47 24.39
CA LYS A 263 1.90 -7.10 24.89
C LYS A 263 0.40 -6.79 25.13
N ARG A 264 -0.48 -7.72 24.74
CA ARG A 264 -1.94 -7.66 25.01
C ARG A 264 -2.32 -8.52 26.20
#